data_8f29a83950940ff823bab7a40392f4c5
#
_entry.id   8f29a83950940ff823bab7a40392f4c5
#
_cell.length_a   1.000
_cell.length_b   1.000
_cell.length_c   1.000
_cell.angle_alpha   90.00
_cell.angle_beta   90.00
_cell.angle_gamma   90.00
#
_symmetry.space_group_name_H-M   'P 1'
#
loop_
_entity.id
_entity.type
_entity.pdbx_description
1 polymer ?
#
loop_
_entity_poly.entity_id
_entity_poly.type
_entity_poly.pdbx_seq_one_letter_code
_entity_poly.pdbx_strand_id
1 'polypeptide(L)'
;VDDFDEFIRNIEYFVDVAADYRSDFIIFPELFTLPLLSFETKKLSPMEAIDKLTNYTPRLTKELGRMALEYNINIIGGSHPTRAEDGDIQNIAYVALRDGSIHTQEKIHPTPNEAFWWNIKGGDSLDVIQTDCGPIGVLICYDSEFPELARRLVDQGARIIFVPFCTDSRLG
;
A
#
# COMPACT_ATOMS: atom_id res chain seq x y z
N VAL A 1 15.04 -11.03 -5.25
CA VAL A 1 15.32 -9.58 -5.18
C VAL A 1 16.60 -9.42 -4.41
N ASP A 2 17.64 -8.84 -5.02
CA ASP A 2 18.98 -8.75 -4.44
C ASP A 2 19.27 -7.37 -3.82
N ASP A 3 18.52 -6.34 -4.22
CA ASP A 3 18.58 -5.00 -3.65
C ASP A 3 17.28 -4.21 -3.86
N PHE A 4 17.18 -3.03 -3.25
CA PHE A 4 16.03 -2.14 -3.39
C PHE A 4 15.83 -1.66 -4.83
N ASP A 5 16.89 -1.43 -5.57
CA ASP A 5 16.79 -0.92 -6.94
C ASP A 5 16.26 -2.02 -7.89
N GLU A 6 16.61 -3.28 -7.65
CA GLU A 6 15.98 -4.41 -8.36
C GLU A 6 14.50 -4.52 -8.02
N PHE A 7 14.13 -4.36 -6.76
CA PHE A 7 12.71 -4.35 -6.35
C PHE A 7 11.93 -3.25 -7.09
N ILE A 8 12.49 -2.03 -7.18
CA ILE A 8 11.87 -0.92 -7.91
C ILE A 8 11.79 -1.21 -9.41
N ARG A 9 12.84 -1.77 -10.04
CA ARG A 9 12.79 -2.17 -11.46
C ARG A 9 11.68 -3.17 -11.73
N ASN A 10 11.43 -4.12 -10.83
CA ASN A 10 10.33 -5.08 -10.96
C ASN A 10 8.97 -4.41 -10.90
N ILE A 11 8.77 -3.43 -9.98
CA ILE A 11 7.54 -2.64 -9.90
C ILE A 11 7.37 -1.82 -11.17
N GLU A 12 8.41 -1.11 -11.58
CA GLU A 12 8.42 -0.25 -12.76
C GLU A 12 8.04 -1.01 -14.03
N TYR A 13 8.52 -2.24 -14.18
CA TYR A 13 8.11 -3.10 -15.29
C TYR A 13 6.59 -3.30 -15.37
N PHE A 14 5.93 -3.54 -14.23
CA PHE A 14 4.46 -3.68 -14.22
C PHE A 14 3.74 -2.35 -14.46
N VAL A 15 4.29 -1.25 -13.97
CA VAL A 15 3.76 0.09 -14.20
C VAL A 15 3.84 0.43 -15.69
N ASP A 16 4.99 0.18 -16.33
CA ASP A 16 5.21 0.38 -17.76
C ASP A 16 4.23 -0.43 -18.60
N VAL A 17 4.09 -1.72 -18.30
CA VAL A 17 3.10 -2.58 -18.99
C VAL A 17 1.67 -2.04 -18.83
N ALA A 18 1.27 -1.63 -17.62
CA ALA A 18 -0.07 -1.07 -17.39
C ALA A 18 -0.28 0.25 -18.17
N ALA A 19 0.74 1.09 -18.23
CA ALA A 19 0.72 2.33 -19.00
C ALA A 19 0.61 2.08 -20.52
N ASP A 20 1.32 1.10 -21.05
CA ASP A 20 1.23 0.67 -22.47
C ASP A 20 -0.20 0.21 -22.84
N TYR A 21 -0.90 -0.44 -21.89
CA TYR A 21 -2.32 -0.77 -22.03
C TYR A 21 -3.27 0.42 -21.81
N ARG A 22 -2.74 1.60 -21.55
CA ARG A 22 -3.49 2.84 -21.24
C ARG A 22 -4.44 2.67 -20.06
N SER A 23 -4.00 1.92 -19.04
CA SER A 23 -4.74 1.78 -17.80
C SER A 23 -4.72 3.10 -17.03
N ASP A 24 -5.83 3.47 -16.41
CA ASP A 24 -5.89 4.67 -15.55
C ASP A 24 -5.31 4.40 -14.17
N PHE A 25 -5.35 3.14 -13.73
CA PHE A 25 -4.86 2.69 -12.43
C PHE A 25 -4.08 1.39 -12.53
N ILE A 26 -3.07 1.26 -11.67
CA ILE A 26 -2.47 -0.01 -11.31
C ILE A 26 -2.52 -0.18 -9.79
N ILE A 27 -2.79 -1.40 -9.32
CA ILE A 27 -2.81 -1.74 -7.89
C ILE A 27 -1.78 -2.82 -7.60
N PHE A 28 -1.00 -2.62 -6.53
CA PHE A 28 -0.10 -3.62 -5.96
C PHE A 28 -0.73 -4.26 -4.71
N PRO A 29 -0.27 -5.46 -4.31
CA PRO A 29 -0.85 -6.17 -3.18
C PRO A 29 -0.58 -5.50 -1.82
N GLU A 30 -1.31 -5.93 -0.80
CA GLU A 30 -0.97 -5.61 0.59
C GLU A 30 0.43 -6.13 0.94
N LEU A 31 1.17 -5.33 1.74
CA LEU A 31 2.53 -5.65 2.20
C LEU A 31 3.49 -6.06 1.06
N PHE A 32 3.32 -5.48 -0.11
CA PHE A 32 4.08 -5.84 -1.32
C PHE A 32 5.59 -5.60 -1.19
N THR A 33 6.04 -4.92 -0.14
CA THR A 33 7.45 -4.68 0.17
C THR A 33 8.12 -5.78 0.98
N LEU A 34 7.39 -6.80 1.43
CA LEU A 34 7.98 -7.94 2.16
C LEU A 34 9.18 -8.60 1.46
N PRO A 35 9.23 -8.69 0.11
CA PRO A 35 10.40 -9.21 -0.59
C PRO A 35 11.72 -8.48 -0.30
N LEU A 36 11.67 -7.22 0.16
CA LEU A 36 12.87 -6.49 0.60
C LEU A 36 13.58 -7.13 1.80
N LEU A 37 12.89 -7.99 2.56
CA LEU A 37 13.50 -8.75 3.65
C LEU A 37 14.42 -9.88 3.15
N SER A 38 14.37 -10.23 1.87
CA SER A 38 15.28 -11.25 1.29
C SER A 38 16.73 -10.83 1.30
N PHE A 39 17.03 -9.52 1.42
CA PHE A 39 18.42 -9.02 1.57
C PHE A 39 19.02 -9.28 2.94
N GLU A 40 18.18 -9.63 3.91
CA GLU A 40 18.62 -9.79 5.28
C GLU A 40 19.36 -11.09 5.48
N THR A 41 20.62 -10.97 5.85
CA THR A 41 21.48 -12.12 6.15
C THR A 41 21.29 -12.65 7.56
N LYS A 42 20.68 -11.84 8.44
CA LYS A 42 20.41 -12.20 9.83
C LYS A 42 18.96 -12.65 9.99
N LYS A 43 18.76 -13.67 10.80
CA LYS A 43 17.40 -14.06 11.20
C LYS A 43 16.83 -12.97 12.11
N LEU A 44 15.79 -12.30 11.63
CA LEU A 44 15.04 -11.29 12.37
C LEU A 44 13.82 -11.92 13.06
N SER A 45 13.42 -11.38 14.19
CA SER A 45 12.09 -11.64 14.73
C SER A 45 11.02 -10.98 13.83
N PRO A 46 9.76 -11.41 13.90
CA PRO A 46 8.70 -10.79 13.10
C PRO A 46 8.60 -9.26 13.30
N MET A 47 8.72 -8.78 14.53
CA MET A 47 8.68 -7.35 14.85
C MET A 47 9.88 -6.59 14.26
N GLU A 48 11.11 -7.13 14.39
CA GLU A 48 12.31 -6.52 13.81
C GLU A 48 12.23 -6.47 12.28
N ALA A 49 11.66 -7.48 11.65
CA ALA A 49 11.49 -7.51 10.20
C ALA A 49 10.56 -6.38 9.72
N ILE A 50 9.42 -6.21 10.37
CA ILE A 50 8.45 -5.14 10.06
C ILE A 50 9.06 -3.77 10.38
N ASP A 51 9.73 -3.61 11.51
CA ASP A 51 10.43 -2.37 11.86
C ASP A 51 11.45 -1.98 10.79
N LYS A 52 12.21 -2.94 10.30
CA LYS A 52 13.22 -2.70 9.28
C LYS A 52 12.64 -2.22 7.96
N LEU A 53 11.47 -2.73 7.56
CA LEU A 53 10.80 -2.29 6.35
C LEU A 53 10.45 -0.80 6.39
N THR A 54 10.15 -0.24 7.56
CA THR A 54 9.80 1.18 7.69
C THR A 54 10.91 2.12 7.19
N ASN A 55 12.17 1.67 7.18
CA ASN A 55 13.30 2.46 6.66
C ASN A 55 13.23 2.70 5.15
N TYR A 56 12.47 1.90 4.42
CA TYR A 56 12.31 2.06 2.97
C TYR A 56 11.21 3.05 2.60
N THR A 57 10.36 3.48 3.55
CA THR A 57 9.22 4.37 3.30
C THR A 57 9.58 5.62 2.46
N PRO A 58 10.64 6.41 2.78
CA PRO A 58 10.95 7.61 1.99
C PRO A 58 11.37 7.33 0.56
N ARG A 59 12.11 6.23 0.35
CA ARG A 59 12.53 5.83 -1.00
C ARG A 59 11.35 5.28 -1.80
N LEU A 60 10.53 4.44 -1.18
CA LEU A 60 9.35 3.85 -1.80
C LEU A 60 8.38 4.93 -2.28
N THR A 61 8.00 5.87 -1.42
CA THR A 61 7.07 6.95 -1.76
C THR A 61 7.60 7.85 -2.87
N LYS A 62 8.90 8.15 -2.85
CA LYS A 62 9.56 8.90 -3.92
C LYS A 62 9.47 8.18 -5.27
N GLU A 63 9.76 6.88 -5.31
CA GLU A 63 9.72 6.09 -6.55
C GLU A 63 8.30 5.90 -7.07
N LEU A 64 7.31 5.66 -6.19
CA LEU A 64 5.90 5.60 -6.61
C LEU A 64 5.45 6.92 -7.25
N GLY A 65 5.78 8.06 -6.63
CA GLY A 65 5.47 9.38 -7.18
C GLY A 65 6.16 9.64 -8.52
N ARG A 66 7.45 9.27 -8.65
CA ARG A 66 8.18 9.37 -9.91
C ARG A 66 7.49 8.56 -11.01
N MET A 67 7.21 7.29 -10.75
CA MET A 67 6.57 6.42 -11.73
C MET A 67 5.17 6.91 -12.12
N ALA A 68 4.36 7.39 -11.17
CA ALA A 68 3.03 7.91 -11.47
C ALA A 68 3.08 9.08 -12.45
N LEU A 69 4.03 10.01 -12.28
CA LEU A 69 4.25 11.14 -13.18
C LEU A 69 4.82 10.70 -14.53
N GLU A 70 5.88 9.89 -14.53
CA GLU A 70 6.62 9.50 -15.72
C GLU A 70 5.79 8.67 -16.68
N TYR A 71 5.03 7.71 -16.13
CA TYR A 71 4.17 6.80 -16.92
C TYR A 71 2.72 7.32 -17.07
N ASN A 72 2.41 8.48 -16.50
CA ASN A 72 1.07 9.09 -16.55
C ASN A 72 -0.06 8.13 -16.11
N ILE A 73 0.14 7.46 -14.99
CA ILE A 73 -0.79 6.46 -14.44
C ILE A 73 -0.97 6.67 -12.93
N ASN A 74 -2.19 6.44 -12.42
CA ASN A 74 -2.43 6.46 -10.98
C ASN A 74 -2.02 5.11 -10.37
N ILE A 75 -1.22 5.13 -9.31
CA ILE A 75 -0.66 3.94 -8.67
C ILE A 75 -1.24 3.78 -7.27
N ILE A 76 -2.02 2.73 -7.05
CA ILE A 76 -2.31 2.26 -5.71
C ILE A 76 -1.15 1.34 -5.31
N GLY A 77 -0.18 1.89 -4.57
CA GLY A 77 1.09 1.25 -4.22
C GLY A 77 0.95 0.18 -3.15
N GLY A 78 -0.12 -0.63 -3.23
CA GLY A 78 -0.37 -1.69 -2.27
C GLY A 78 -0.41 -1.16 -0.84
N SER A 79 0.25 -1.87 0.07
CA SER A 79 0.52 -1.31 1.39
C SER A 79 1.92 -1.64 1.89
N HIS A 80 2.37 -0.87 2.89
CA HIS A 80 3.72 -0.92 3.42
C HIS A 80 3.72 -0.57 4.91
N PRO A 81 4.49 -1.31 5.74
CA PRO A 81 4.68 -0.93 7.14
C PRO A 81 5.37 0.42 7.23
N THR A 82 4.74 1.36 7.91
CA THR A 82 5.23 2.73 8.05
C THR A 82 5.25 3.14 9.50
N ARG A 83 6.32 3.81 9.92
CA ARG A 83 6.41 4.37 11.26
C ARG A 83 5.70 5.71 11.31
N ALA A 84 4.71 5.82 12.19
CA ALA A 84 3.99 7.06 12.48
C ALA A 84 4.83 8.00 13.37
N GLU A 85 4.39 9.24 13.51
CA GLU A 85 5.09 10.27 14.28
C GLU A 85 5.20 9.93 15.79
N ASP A 86 4.23 9.21 16.33
CA ASP A 86 4.23 8.72 17.72
C ASP A 86 5.15 7.52 17.96
N GLY A 87 5.74 6.98 16.88
CA GLY A 87 6.64 5.84 16.89
C GLY A 87 5.96 4.49 16.68
N ASP A 88 4.65 4.42 16.64
CA ASP A 88 3.91 3.21 16.31
C ASP A 88 4.09 2.84 14.82
N ILE A 89 3.90 1.57 14.49
CA ILE A 89 3.95 1.08 13.12
C ILE A 89 2.52 0.79 12.65
N GLN A 90 2.19 1.35 11.50
CA GLN A 90 0.91 1.15 10.83
C GLN A 90 1.12 0.49 9.45
N ASN A 91 0.10 -0.21 8.96
CA ASN A 91 0.06 -0.73 7.60
C ASN A 91 -0.62 0.33 6.72
N ILE A 92 0.13 0.98 5.84
CA ILE A 92 -0.33 2.15 5.07
C ILE A 92 -0.31 1.86 3.58
N ALA A 93 -1.43 2.10 2.91
CA ALA A 93 -1.50 2.16 1.45
C ALA A 93 -1.09 3.54 0.94
N TYR A 94 -0.17 3.57 -0.01
CA TYR A 94 0.27 4.79 -0.69
C TYR A 94 -0.41 4.89 -2.05
N VAL A 95 -1.04 6.02 -2.31
CA VAL A 95 -1.71 6.32 -3.58
C VAL A 95 -0.97 7.47 -4.25
N ALA A 96 -0.19 7.16 -5.27
CA ALA A 96 0.53 8.14 -6.06
C ALA A 96 -0.29 8.45 -7.32
N LEU A 97 -0.73 9.70 -7.45
CA LEU A 97 -1.52 10.13 -8.59
C LEU A 97 -0.64 10.72 -9.70
N ARG A 98 -1.12 10.61 -10.93
CA ARG A 98 -0.42 11.11 -12.13
C ARG A 98 -0.34 12.63 -12.22
N ASP A 99 -0.98 13.36 -11.28
CA ASP A 99 -0.80 14.80 -11.08
C ASP A 99 0.38 15.16 -10.16
N GLY A 100 1.05 14.16 -9.59
CA GLY A 100 2.18 14.29 -8.68
C GLY A 100 1.80 14.29 -7.19
N SER A 101 0.52 14.25 -6.85
CA SER A 101 0.10 14.16 -5.46
C SER A 101 0.25 12.74 -4.92
N ILE A 102 0.55 12.63 -3.62
CA ILE A 102 0.63 11.35 -2.90
C ILE A 102 -0.33 11.42 -1.72
N HIS A 103 -1.20 10.42 -1.65
CA HIS A 103 -2.16 10.24 -0.57
C HIS A 103 -1.86 8.94 0.17
N THR A 104 -2.36 8.84 1.38
CA THR A 104 -2.22 7.65 2.23
C THR A 104 -3.57 7.19 2.75
N GLN A 105 -3.70 5.88 2.94
CA GLN A 105 -4.80 5.28 3.69
C GLN A 105 -4.21 4.30 4.69
N GLU A 106 -4.48 4.52 5.96
CA GLU A 106 -4.12 3.60 7.04
C GLU A 106 -5.05 2.40 7.04
N LYS A 107 -4.53 1.21 7.34
CA LYS A 107 -5.36 0.06 7.67
C LYS A 107 -6.07 0.31 9.01
N ILE A 108 -7.40 0.31 8.98
CA ILE A 108 -8.21 0.59 10.17
C ILE A 108 -8.20 -0.60 11.13
N HIS A 109 -8.32 -1.82 10.56
CA HIS A 109 -8.40 -3.07 11.32
C HIS A 109 -7.21 -3.97 10.97
N PRO A 110 -6.08 -3.87 11.69
CA PRO A 110 -5.05 -4.90 11.59
C PRO A 110 -5.63 -6.28 11.92
N THR A 111 -5.21 -7.30 11.19
CA THR A 111 -5.59 -8.67 11.56
C THR A 111 -5.03 -9.03 12.94
N PRO A 112 -5.61 -10.03 13.65
CA PRO A 112 -5.04 -10.49 14.92
C PRO A 112 -3.56 -10.87 14.83
N ASN A 113 -3.13 -11.42 13.70
CA ASN A 113 -1.72 -11.77 13.47
C ASN A 113 -0.82 -10.54 13.32
N GLU A 114 -1.26 -9.52 12.57
CA GLU A 114 -0.52 -8.25 12.44
C GLU A 114 -0.38 -7.56 13.79
N ALA A 115 -1.45 -7.49 14.57
CA ALA A 115 -1.43 -6.87 15.89
C ALA A 115 -0.53 -7.65 16.87
N PHE A 116 -0.59 -8.98 16.87
CA PHE A 116 0.12 -9.81 17.83
C PHE A 116 1.60 -10.01 17.48
N TRP A 117 1.90 -10.40 16.22
CA TRP A 117 3.26 -10.77 15.83
C TRP A 117 4.10 -9.58 15.38
N TRP A 118 3.46 -8.55 14.82
CA TRP A 118 4.13 -7.42 14.20
C TRP A 118 3.91 -6.11 14.94
N ASN A 119 3.04 -6.12 15.95
CA ASN A 119 2.66 -4.94 16.72
C ASN A 119 2.16 -3.77 15.85
N ILE A 120 1.51 -4.09 14.72
CA ILE A 120 0.90 -3.09 13.86
C ILE A 120 -0.33 -2.50 14.53
N LYS A 121 -0.44 -1.18 14.51
CA LYS A 121 -1.57 -0.42 15.05
C LYS A 121 -2.58 -0.11 13.96
N GLY A 122 -3.85 -0.06 14.35
CA GLY A 122 -4.91 0.42 13.48
C GLY A 122 -4.88 1.93 13.32
N GLY A 123 -5.30 2.41 12.15
CA GLY A 123 -5.57 3.81 11.90
C GLY A 123 -6.99 4.22 12.30
N ASP A 124 -7.29 5.48 12.15
CA ASP A 124 -8.60 6.06 12.52
C ASP A 124 -9.22 6.93 11.40
N SER A 125 -8.47 7.19 10.33
CA SER A 125 -8.95 7.98 9.19
C SER A 125 -9.42 7.10 8.03
N LEU A 126 -10.48 7.54 7.37
CA LEU A 126 -11.04 6.88 6.19
C LEU A 126 -11.59 7.95 5.25
N ASP A 127 -10.80 8.30 4.25
CA ASP A 127 -11.07 9.41 3.36
C ASP A 127 -11.17 8.98 1.90
N VAL A 128 -12.00 9.71 1.16
CA VAL A 128 -12.09 9.59 -0.30
C VAL A 128 -11.01 10.44 -0.95
N ILE A 129 -10.25 9.81 -1.85
CA ILE A 129 -9.20 10.46 -2.63
C ILE A 129 -9.79 10.92 -3.96
N GLN A 130 -9.64 12.21 -4.28
CA GLN A 130 -10.07 12.76 -5.56
C GLN A 130 -9.02 12.46 -6.63
N THR A 131 -9.45 11.90 -7.76
CA THR A 131 -8.59 11.62 -8.91
C THR A 131 -9.23 12.19 -10.18
N ASP A 132 -8.46 12.30 -11.23
CA ASP A 132 -8.95 12.69 -12.55
C ASP A 132 -9.95 11.69 -13.16
N CYS A 133 -9.97 10.45 -12.66
CA CYS A 133 -10.94 9.41 -13.04
C CYS A 133 -12.17 9.36 -12.11
N GLY A 134 -12.25 10.29 -11.16
CA GLY A 134 -13.29 10.37 -10.14
C GLY A 134 -12.83 9.95 -8.75
N PRO A 135 -13.70 10.09 -7.75
CA PRO A 135 -13.36 9.81 -6.37
C PRO A 135 -13.20 8.31 -6.11
N ILE A 136 -12.12 7.95 -5.43
CA ILE A 136 -11.80 6.56 -5.06
C ILE A 136 -11.68 6.41 -3.56
N GLY A 137 -11.90 5.19 -3.06
CA GLY A 137 -11.54 4.77 -1.71
C GLY A 137 -10.53 3.63 -1.74
N VAL A 138 -9.82 3.44 -0.64
CA VAL A 138 -8.91 2.30 -0.44
C VAL A 138 -9.29 1.61 0.87
N LEU A 139 -9.44 0.28 0.83
CA LEU A 139 -9.60 -0.58 2.00
C LEU A 139 -8.52 -1.65 1.96
N ILE A 140 -7.74 -1.77 3.04
CA ILE A 140 -6.62 -2.70 3.04
C ILE A 140 -7.07 -4.06 3.57
N CYS A 141 -7.18 -5.05 2.66
CA CYS A 141 -7.40 -6.47 2.97
C CYS A 141 -8.57 -6.66 3.95
N TYR A 142 -8.27 -6.96 5.23
CA TYR A 142 -9.24 -7.24 6.28
C TYR A 142 -10.29 -6.12 6.48
N ASP A 143 -9.94 -4.88 6.18
CA ASP A 143 -10.90 -3.77 6.22
C ASP A 143 -12.11 -3.99 5.30
N SER A 144 -11.94 -4.71 4.20
CA SER A 144 -13.04 -4.99 3.27
C SER A 144 -14.11 -5.94 3.83
N GLU A 145 -13.81 -6.65 4.91
CA GLU A 145 -14.75 -7.50 5.63
C GLU A 145 -15.69 -6.72 6.56
N PHE A 146 -15.46 -5.40 6.72
CA PHE A 146 -16.28 -4.51 7.53
C PHE A 146 -17.16 -3.64 6.62
N PRO A 147 -18.44 -4.01 6.39
CA PRO A 147 -19.32 -3.32 5.45
C PRO A 147 -19.50 -1.83 5.75
N GLU A 148 -19.33 -1.44 7.02
CA GLU A 148 -19.43 -0.06 7.47
C GLU A 148 -18.38 0.83 6.82
N LEU A 149 -17.16 0.34 6.60
CA LEU A 149 -16.10 1.12 5.97
C LEU A 149 -16.42 1.38 4.50
N ALA A 150 -16.87 0.35 3.77
CA ALA A 150 -17.30 0.52 2.38
C ALA A 150 -18.48 1.51 2.27
N ARG A 151 -19.45 1.43 3.17
CA ARG A 151 -20.60 2.38 3.20
C ARG A 151 -20.13 3.81 3.44
N ARG A 152 -19.23 4.02 4.41
CA ARG A 152 -18.67 5.35 4.70
C ARG A 152 -17.94 5.95 3.49
N LEU A 153 -17.17 5.16 2.75
CA LEU A 153 -16.54 5.61 1.51
C LEU A 153 -17.57 5.98 0.44
N VAL A 154 -18.60 5.15 0.26
CA VAL A 154 -19.68 5.43 -0.71
C VAL A 154 -20.45 6.69 -0.31
N ASP A 155 -20.77 6.87 0.97
CA ASP A 155 -21.47 8.06 1.48
C ASP A 155 -20.65 9.33 1.30
N GLN A 156 -19.30 9.23 1.31
CA GLN A 156 -18.37 10.31 0.98
C GLN A 156 -18.23 10.53 -0.54
N GLY A 157 -18.83 9.66 -1.36
CA GLY A 157 -18.85 9.80 -2.81
C GLY A 157 -17.88 8.94 -3.58
N ALA A 158 -17.19 7.97 -2.95
CA ALA A 158 -16.33 7.02 -3.66
C ALA A 158 -17.11 6.26 -4.73
N ARG A 159 -16.56 6.20 -5.95
CA ARG A 159 -17.13 5.46 -7.08
C ARG A 159 -16.44 4.13 -7.32
N ILE A 160 -15.18 4.03 -6.91
CA ILE A 160 -14.36 2.83 -6.98
C ILE A 160 -13.71 2.64 -5.62
N ILE A 161 -13.70 1.41 -5.13
CA ILE A 161 -12.96 1.04 -3.92
C ILE A 161 -11.90 0.04 -4.35
N PHE A 162 -10.63 0.39 -4.13
CA PHE A 162 -9.49 -0.50 -4.34
C PHE A 162 -9.20 -1.27 -3.06
N VAL A 163 -8.94 -2.57 -3.20
CA VAL A 163 -8.67 -3.44 -2.05
C VAL A 163 -7.33 -4.17 -2.28
N PRO A 164 -6.20 -3.57 -1.91
CA PRO A 164 -4.95 -4.32 -1.86
C PRO A 164 -5.06 -5.40 -0.78
N PHE A 165 -4.78 -6.64 -1.14
CA PHE A 165 -4.86 -7.75 -0.19
C PHE A 165 -3.73 -8.75 -0.38
N CYS A 166 -3.42 -9.48 0.70
CA CYS A 166 -2.52 -10.61 0.74
C CYS A 166 -3.12 -11.69 1.65
N THR A 167 -3.51 -12.81 1.08
CA THR A 167 -4.15 -13.90 1.81
C THR A 167 -3.51 -15.25 1.49
N ASP A 168 -3.66 -16.20 2.39
CA ASP A 168 -3.24 -17.59 2.15
C ASP A 168 -4.17 -18.21 1.08
N SER A 169 -3.60 -19.02 0.18
CA SER A 169 -4.31 -19.76 -0.86
C SER A 169 -5.43 -20.69 -0.35
N ARG A 170 -5.48 -20.92 0.96
CA ARG A 170 -6.52 -21.72 1.62
C ARG A 170 -7.70 -20.90 2.13
N LEU A 171 -7.58 -19.58 2.13
CA LEU A 171 -8.57 -18.64 2.70
C LEU A 171 -9.15 -17.69 1.65
N GLY A 172 -8.62 -17.72 0.44
CA GLY A 172 -9.05 -16.87 -0.69
C GLY A 172 -10.02 -17.56 -1.62
#